data_8320a033d68a90e7d29a63049b87134d
#
_entry.id   8320a033d68a90e7d29a63049b87134d
#
_cell.length_a   1.000
_cell.length_b   1.000
_cell.length_c   1.000
_cell.angle_alpha   90.00
_cell.angle_beta   90.00
_cell.angle_gamma   90.00
#
_symmetry.space_group_name_H-M   'P 1'
#
loop_
_entity.id
_entity.type
_entity.pdbx_description
1 polymer ?
#
loop_
_entity_poly.entity_id
_entity_poly.type
_entity_poly.pdbx_seq_one_letter_code
_entity_poly.pdbx_strand_id
1 'polypeptide(L)'
;MNIKLNKKFIKIVVAALALITANATVAPTTITNLTTVSAKAKKHHKKVKKTKKSKKKAYVIAKYYDEFKPGYSYTYNKKKGVFIGQKMKKHHASTTDSDEPRVEQATSNYNVPKVKEFTKDIITKYNLKKYRWSKTNITVNIQALTNEQQQIAKDAIEQINNLHIINLTIITKKANITITQTNKDGTALAETTLESTGDEYKGLNITETATIELCNPALNRNAKGNYELKLNQSITHELGHALGLVHTTNNETNIMNAAQHIDYNNLIDSTHVAIDQDYINSLAILYQN
;
A
#
# COMPACT_ATOMS: atom_id res chain seq x y z
N MET A 1 24.38 -27.69 37.08
CA MET A 1 23.76 -26.39 37.47
C MET A 1 23.17 -25.76 36.21
N ASN A 2 21.87 -25.99 35.99
CA ASN A 2 21.21 -25.54 34.77
C ASN A 2 20.73 -24.10 34.95
N ILE A 3 21.39 -23.15 34.31
CA ILE A 3 20.97 -21.76 34.28
C ILE A 3 19.83 -21.65 33.24
N LYS A 4 18.59 -21.53 33.72
CA LYS A 4 17.45 -21.15 32.88
C LYS A 4 17.61 -19.64 32.52
N LEU A 5 18.03 -19.36 31.31
CA LEU A 5 17.98 -18.00 30.78
C LEU A 5 16.52 -17.58 30.63
N ASN A 6 16.09 -16.62 31.44
CA ASN A 6 14.79 -15.95 31.28
C ASN A 6 14.87 -15.10 30.02
N LYS A 7 14.30 -15.59 28.92
CA LYS A 7 14.13 -14.80 27.68
C LYS A 7 13.17 -13.64 27.97
N LYS A 8 13.69 -12.44 28.18
CA LYS A 8 12.89 -11.22 28.24
C LYS A 8 12.43 -10.89 26.81
N PHE A 9 11.17 -11.17 26.51
CA PHE A 9 10.54 -10.70 25.27
C PHE A 9 10.35 -9.18 25.35
N ILE A 10 11.02 -8.44 24.47
CA ILE A 10 10.81 -6.99 24.32
C ILE A 10 9.78 -6.81 23.22
N LYS A 11 8.59 -6.36 23.59
CA LYS A 11 7.55 -5.93 22.62
C LYS A 11 7.78 -4.48 22.27
N ILE A 12 7.99 -4.18 21.02
CA ILE A 12 8.06 -2.80 20.52
C ILE A 12 6.85 -2.57 19.63
N VAL A 13 5.97 -1.72 20.10
CA VAL A 13 4.81 -1.23 19.33
C VAL A 13 5.29 -0.04 18.50
N VAL A 14 5.16 -0.12 17.20
CA VAL A 14 5.39 1.00 16.28
C VAL A 14 4.04 1.56 15.90
N ALA A 15 3.55 2.51 16.70
CA ALA A 15 2.37 3.25 16.33
C ALA A 15 2.72 4.14 15.13
N ALA A 16 2.05 3.91 14.00
CA ALA A 16 2.06 4.86 12.88
C ALA A 16 1.22 6.07 13.29
N LEU A 17 1.85 7.06 13.95
CA LEU A 17 1.20 8.33 14.24
C LEU A 17 0.99 9.08 12.92
N ALA A 18 -0.20 8.96 12.34
CA ALA A 18 -0.64 9.87 11.30
C ALA A 18 -0.90 11.25 11.96
N LEU A 19 0.05 12.16 11.83
CA LEU A 19 -0.15 13.57 12.15
C LEU A 19 -1.14 14.15 11.14
N ILE A 20 -2.42 14.12 11.47
CA ILE A 20 -3.44 14.90 10.76
C ILE A 20 -3.32 16.33 11.29
N THR A 21 -2.63 17.21 10.56
CA THR A 21 -2.76 18.63 10.74
C THR A 21 -4.11 19.06 10.18
N ALA A 22 -5.13 19.09 11.02
CA ALA A 22 -6.39 19.72 10.72
C ALA A 22 -6.21 21.24 10.78
N ASN A 23 -6.12 21.88 9.62
CA ASN A 23 -6.34 23.32 9.49
C ASN A 23 -7.25 23.55 8.29
N ALA A 24 -8.48 23.91 8.57
CA ALA A 24 -9.24 25.03 8.02
C ALA A 24 -10.74 24.77 8.19
N THR A 25 -11.31 25.42 9.14
CA THR A 25 -12.73 25.75 9.21
C THR A 25 -13.10 26.63 8.02
N VAL A 26 -13.87 26.10 7.08
CA VAL A 26 -14.59 26.89 6.08
C VAL A 26 -16.09 26.69 6.33
N ALA A 27 -16.75 27.80 6.63
CA ALA A 27 -18.20 27.85 6.87
C ALA A 27 -19.01 27.44 5.63
N PRO A 28 -20.22 26.87 5.80
CA PRO A 28 -21.04 26.46 4.68
C PRO A 28 -21.70 27.68 4.01
N THR A 29 -21.36 27.92 2.76
CA THR A 29 -22.12 28.83 1.90
C THR A 29 -23.29 28.06 1.28
N THR A 30 -24.47 28.45 1.66
CA THR A 30 -25.77 28.06 1.06
C THR A 30 -25.80 28.45 -0.41
N ILE A 31 -25.96 27.47 -1.30
CA ILE A 31 -26.26 27.72 -2.73
C ILE A 31 -27.74 27.52 -2.95
N THR A 32 -28.40 28.62 -3.23
CA THR A 32 -29.80 28.71 -3.64
C THR A 32 -29.97 28.40 -5.12
N ASN A 33 -31.00 27.59 -5.41
CA ASN A 33 -31.83 27.53 -6.61
C ASN A 33 -31.19 27.54 -8.00
N LEU A 34 -31.14 26.39 -8.64
CA LEU A 34 -31.09 26.28 -10.10
C LEU A 34 -32.52 26.18 -10.66
N THR A 35 -32.94 27.21 -11.35
CA THR A 35 -34.15 27.26 -12.18
C THR A 35 -33.97 26.38 -13.42
N THR A 36 -34.88 25.44 -13.60
CA THR A 36 -35.01 24.63 -14.83
C THR A 36 -35.63 25.48 -15.95
N VAL A 37 -34.91 25.74 -17.02
CA VAL A 37 -35.44 26.31 -18.25
C VAL A 37 -35.82 25.17 -19.19
N SER A 38 -37.15 25.03 -19.42
CA SER A 38 -37.71 24.12 -20.40
C SER A 38 -37.73 24.80 -21.79
N ALA A 39 -36.97 24.29 -22.74
CA ALA A 39 -36.99 24.72 -24.11
C ALA A 39 -37.83 23.76 -24.98
N LYS A 40 -38.92 24.29 -25.56
CA LYS A 40 -39.78 23.58 -26.51
C LYS A 40 -39.05 23.28 -27.83
N ALA A 41 -39.01 22.02 -28.23
CA ALA A 41 -38.43 21.56 -29.47
C ALA A 41 -39.36 21.80 -30.66
N LYS A 42 -38.87 22.47 -31.70
CA LYS A 42 -39.48 22.48 -33.08
C LYS A 42 -38.95 21.26 -33.84
N LYS A 43 -39.90 20.45 -34.37
CA LYS A 43 -39.63 19.33 -35.29
C LYS A 43 -39.09 19.83 -36.61
N HIS A 44 -37.88 19.39 -37.01
CA HIS A 44 -37.46 19.36 -38.43
C HIS A 44 -36.94 17.96 -38.76
N HIS A 45 -37.62 17.28 -39.69
CA HIS A 45 -37.16 16.04 -40.29
C HIS A 45 -35.94 16.30 -41.18
N LYS A 46 -34.80 15.65 -40.90
CA LYS A 46 -33.72 15.47 -41.88
C LYS A 46 -33.13 14.07 -41.79
N LYS A 47 -32.93 13.48 -42.98
CA LYS A 47 -32.45 12.11 -43.28
C LYS A 47 -31.27 11.68 -42.43
N VAL A 48 -31.36 10.46 -41.86
CA VAL A 48 -30.33 9.79 -41.10
C VAL A 48 -29.25 9.25 -42.03
N LYS A 49 -28.04 9.82 -41.99
CA LYS A 49 -26.81 9.13 -42.41
C LYS A 49 -26.33 8.30 -41.24
N LYS A 50 -26.23 6.96 -41.45
CA LYS A 50 -25.62 6.03 -40.47
C LYS A 50 -24.15 6.38 -40.24
N THR A 51 -23.83 7.10 -39.17
CA THR A 51 -22.47 7.29 -38.70
C THR A 51 -22.13 6.16 -37.74
N LYS A 52 -21.01 5.50 -37.98
CA LYS A 52 -20.44 4.48 -37.10
C LYS A 52 -20.31 5.06 -35.68
N LYS A 53 -21.04 4.49 -34.70
CA LYS A 53 -20.88 4.82 -33.27
C LYS A 53 -19.48 4.42 -32.84
N SER A 54 -18.57 5.35 -32.69
CA SER A 54 -17.38 5.16 -31.89
C SER A 54 -17.82 4.94 -30.44
N LYS A 55 -17.48 3.79 -29.86
CA LYS A 55 -17.71 3.54 -28.42
C LYS A 55 -16.89 4.58 -27.64
N LYS A 56 -17.52 5.64 -27.15
CA LYS A 56 -16.90 6.56 -26.19
C LYS A 56 -16.56 5.73 -24.96
N LYS A 57 -15.28 5.61 -24.62
CA LYS A 57 -14.86 5.05 -23.32
C LYS A 57 -15.50 5.93 -22.25
N ALA A 58 -16.37 5.34 -21.43
CA ALA A 58 -16.97 6.04 -20.32
C ALA A 58 -15.89 6.25 -19.26
N TYR A 59 -15.47 7.49 -19.07
CA TYR A 59 -14.61 7.91 -17.98
C TYR A 59 -15.35 8.94 -17.12
N VAL A 60 -15.00 9.02 -15.85
CA VAL A 60 -15.46 10.07 -14.93
C VAL A 60 -14.30 11.00 -14.62
N ILE A 61 -14.61 12.25 -14.30
CA ILE A 61 -13.62 13.25 -13.90
C ILE A 61 -13.92 13.60 -12.45
N ALA A 62 -12.89 13.64 -11.61
CA ALA A 62 -12.93 14.12 -10.25
C ALA A 62 -11.86 15.20 -10.05
N LYS A 63 -12.17 16.24 -9.30
CA LYS A 63 -11.23 17.30 -8.96
C LYS A 63 -10.54 17.01 -7.61
N TYR A 64 -11.29 16.40 -6.71
CA TYR A 64 -10.86 16.05 -5.36
C TYR A 64 -11.08 14.56 -5.08
N TYR A 65 -10.38 14.02 -4.09
CA TYR A 65 -10.45 12.60 -3.70
C TYR A 65 -11.82 12.17 -3.19
N ASP A 66 -12.56 13.08 -2.55
CA ASP A 66 -13.92 12.84 -2.05
C ASP A 66 -14.98 12.69 -3.15
N GLU A 67 -14.62 13.04 -4.39
CA GLU A 67 -15.46 12.82 -5.58
C GLU A 67 -15.25 11.45 -6.22
N PHE A 68 -14.33 10.62 -5.68
CA PHE A 68 -14.04 9.31 -6.23
C PHE A 68 -15.23 8.35 -6.04
N LYS A 69 -15.58 7.65 -7.12
CA LYS A 69 -16.70 6.70 -7.14
C LYS A 69 -16.19 5.28 -6.99
N PRO A 70 -16.86 4.43 -6.18
CA PRO A 70 -16.52 3.01 -6.09
C PRO A 70 -16.55 2.35 -7.47
N GLY A 71 -15.62 1.42 -7.70
CA GLY A 71 -15.52 0.68 -8.97
C GLY A 71 -14.87 1.45 -10.12
N TYR A 72 -14.15 2.55 -9.81
CA TYR A 72 -13.32 3.29 -10.77
C TYR A 72 -11.89 3.39 -10.26
N SER A 73 -10.94 3.21 -11.18
CA SER A 73 -9.53 3.53 -10.98
C SER A 73 -9.27 4.95 -11.48
N TYR A 74 -8.51 5.75 -10.72
CA TYR A 74 -8.27 7.16 -11.01
C TYR A 74 -6.79 7.42 -11.29
N THR A 75 -6.53 8.16 -12.37
CA THR A 75 -5.20 8.67 -12.73
C THR A 75 -5.21 10.18 -12.73
N TYR A 76 -4.25 10.80 -12.06
CA TYR A 76 -4.13 12.26 -12.04
C TYR A 76 -3.58 12.82 -13.35
N ASN A 77 -4.30 13.74 -13.96
CA ASN A 77 -3.87 14.45 -15.16
C ASN A 77 -3.27 15.81 -14.78
N LYS A 78 -1.94 15.89 -14.70
CA LYS A 78 -1.20 17.11 -14.32
C LYS A 78 -1.54 18.32 -15.19
N LYS A 79 -1.75 18.13 -16.49
CA LYS A 79 -2.06 19.24 -17.43
C LYS A 79 -3.43 19.86 -17.18
N LYS A 80 -4.38 19.08 -16.68
CA LYS A 80 -5.75 19.51 -16.42
C LYS A 80 -6.05 19.73 -14.94
N GLY A 81 -5.16 19.34 -14.03
CA GLY A 81 -5.36 19.43 -12.58
C GLY A 81 -6.54 18.59 -12.06
N VAL A 82 -6.85 17.45 -12.71
CA VAL A 82 -8.00 16.62 -12.37
C VAL A 82 -7.65 15.14 -12.41
N PHE A 83 -8.40 14.33 -11.69
CA PHE A 83 -8.35 12.86 -11.76
C PHE A 83 -9.29 12.36 -12.85
N ILE A 84 -8.82 11.40 -13.65
CA ILE A 84 -9.61 10.73 -14.70
C ILE A 84 -9.85 9.30 -14.21
N GLY A 85 -11.11 9.01 -13.84
CA GLY A 85 -11.55 7.69 -13.40
C GLY A 85 -12.00 6.82 -14.58
N GLN A 86 -11.47 5.61 -14.65
CA GLN A 86 -11.89 4.56 -15.59
C GLN A 86 -12.59 3.47 -14.79
N LYS A 87 -13.71 2.94 -15.32
CA LYS A 87 -14.45 1.88 -14.65
C LYS A 87 -13.58 0.62 -14.59
N MET A 88 -13.36 0.10 -13.39
CA MET A 88 -12.64 -1.16 -13.21
C MET A 88 -13.41 -2.31 -13.85
N LYS A 89 -12.70 -3.20 -14.53
CA LYS A 89 -13.29 -4.45 -14.98
C LYS A 89 -13.55 -5.31 -13.75
N LYS A 90 -14.76 -5.83 -13.59
CA LYS A 90 -15.01 -6.84 -12.55
C LYS A 90 -14.13 -8.04 -12.87
N HIS A 91 -13.14 -8.30 -12.04
CA HIS A 91 -12.46 -9.58 -12.06
C HIS A 91 -13.47 -10.62 -11.56
N HIS A 92 -13.99 -11.43 -12.47
CA HIS A 92 -14.54 -12.71 -12.09
C HIS A 92 -13.35 -13.55 -11.62
N ALA A 93 -13.45 -14.15 -10.44
CA ALA A 93 -12.55 -15.20 -10.03
C ALA A 93 -12.70 -16.34 -11.04
N SER A 94 -11.90 -16.30 -12.09
CA SER A 94 -11.77 -17.38 -13.08
C SER A 94 -10.59 -18.21 -12.64
N THR A 95 -10.88 -19.41 -12.16
CA THR A 95 -9.93 -20.52 -12.10
C THR A 95 -9.61 -20.95 -13.53
N THR A 96 -8.83 -20.18 -14.24
CA THR A 96 -8.16 -20.60 -15.47
C THR A 96 -6.87 -19.80 -15.59
N ASP A 97 -5.79 -20.55 -15.59
CA ASP A 97 -4.45 -20.16 -16.01
C ASP A 97 -4.56 -19.36 -17.32
N SER A 98 -4.51 -18.04 -17.25
CA SER A 98 -4.40 -17.18 -18.42
C SER A 98 -3.10 -16.43 -18.30
N ASP A 99 -2.15 -16.76 -19.19
CA ASP A 99 -0.93 -16.02 -19.52
C ASP A 99 -1.26 -14.61 -20.05
N GLU A 100 -1.88 -13.72 -19.22
CA GLU A 100 -1.82 -12.28 -19.48
C GLU A 100 -0.49 -11.78 -18.90
N PRO A 101 0.33 -11.05 -19.68
CA PRO A 101 1.57 -10.51 -19.17
C PRO A 101 1.24 -9.58 -17.99
N ARG A 102 1.57 -10.02 -16.77
CA ARG A 102 1.62 -9.15 -15.60
C ARG A 102 2.64 -8.07 -15.92
N VAL A 103 2.30 -6.83 -15.63
CA VAL A 103 3.27 -5.74 -15.74
C VAL A 103 4.35 -6.04 -14.69
N GLU A 104 5.46 -6.58 -15.16
CA GLU A 104 6.62 -6.84 -14.30
C GLU A 104 7.12 -5.48 -13.80
N GLN A 105 7.11 -5.30 -12.50
CA GLN A 105 7.85 -4.21 -11.89
C GLN A 105 9.31 -4.36 -12.32
N ALA A 106 9.93 -3.30 -12.82
CA ALA A 106 11.31 -3.31 -13.26
C ALA A 106 12.18 -4.02 -12.22
N THR A 107 12.93 -5.02 -12.66
CA THR A 107 13.86 -5.80 -11.84
C THR A 107 14.70 -4.85 -10.98
N SER A 108 14.76 -5.15 -9.68
CA SER A 108 15.40 -4.35 -8.66
C SER A 108 16.87 -4.01 -9.00
N ASN A 109 17.08 -2.90 -9.69
CA ASN A 109 18.40 -2.30 -9.80
C ASN A 109 18.72 -1.59 -8.49
N TYR A 110 19.48 -2.24 -7.62
CA TYR A 110 20.02 -1.59 -6.43
C TYR A 110 21.55 -1.65 -6.42
N ASN A 111 22.16 -0.54 -6.01
CA ASN A 111 23.60 -0.44 -5.79
C ASN A 111 23.82 0.03 -4.35
N VAL A 112 23.96 -0.92 -3.43
CA VAL A 112 24.18 -0.62 -2.02
C VAL A 112 25.57 -1.09 -1.59
N PRO A 113 26.26 -0.36 -0.69
CA PRO A 113 27.59 -0.73 -0.22
C PRO A 113 27.51 -2.00 0.63
N LYS A 114 28.59 -2.80 0.63
CA LYS A 114 28.74 -3.91 1.57
C LYS A 114 28.94 -3.38 2.98
N VAL A 115 28.15 -3.89 3.94
CA VAL A 115 28.15 -3.46 5.32
C VAL A 115 28.78 -4.53 6.20
N LYS A 116 29.80 -4.15 6.98
CA LYS A 116 30.39 -5.00 8.01
C LYS A 116 29.59 -4.92 9.31
N GLU A 117 29.08 -3.72 9.64
CA GLU A 117 28.31 -3.41 10.83
C GLU A 117 27.31 -2.30 10.49
N PHE A 118 26.08 -2.37 11.02
CA PHE A 118 25.05 -1.35 10.84
C PHE A 118 25.28 -0.20 11.82
N THR A 119 26.12 0.75 11.42
CA THR A 119 26.35 1.98 12.19
C THR A 119 25.11 2.88 12.21
N LYS A 120 25.08 3.84 13.14
CA LYS A 120 23.99 4.83 13.23
C LYS A 120 23.78 5.56 11.90
N ASP A 121 24.86 5.89 11.19
CA ASP A 121 24.79 6.63 9.91
C ASP A 121 24.14 5.77 8.82
N ILE A 122 24.49 4.48 8.73
CA ILE A 122 23.88 3.54 7.79
C ILE A 122 22.40 3.36 8.12
N ILE A 123 22.06 3.14 9.39
CA ILE A 123 20.69 3.00 9.86
C ILE A 123 19.85 4.23 9.49
N THR A 124 20.36 5.44 9.73
CA THR A 124 19.68 6.68 9.40
C THR A 124 19.58 6.88 7.88
N LYS A 125 20.67 6.69 7.14
CA LYS A 125 20.72 6.91 5.69
C LYS A 125 19.72 6.05 4.91
N TYR A 126 19.52 4.81 5.35
CA TYR A 126 18.66 3.83 4.67
C TYR A 126 17.34 3.60 5.39
N ASN A 127 16.94 4.47 6.32
CA ASN A 127 15.67 4.40 7.04
C ASN A 127 15.42 3.01 7.66
N LEU A 128 16.42 2.47 8.37
CA LEU A 128 16.34 1.13 8.96
C LEU A 128 15.90 1.20 10.43
N LYS A 129 15.13 0.18 10.85
CA LYS A 129 15.01 -0.18 12.26
C LYS A 129 16.29 -0.88 12.71
N LYS A 130 16.51 -0.92 14.03
CA LYS A 130 17.54 -1.81 14.59
C LYS A 130 17.09 -3.26 14.65
N TYR A 131 16.35 -3.75 13.66
CA TYR A 131 15.76 -5.09 13.57
C TYR A 131 15.88 -5.66 12.17
N ARG A 132 16.12 -6.95 12.08
CA ARG A 132 16.09 -7.72 10.85
C ARG A 132 15.72 -9.19 11.12
N TRP A 133 15.28 -9.89 10.12
CA TRP A 133 15.19 -11.35 10.15
C TRP A 133 16.58 -11.99 9.97
N SER A 134 16.78 -13.14 10.62
CA SER A 134 18.04 -13.92 10.47
C SER A 134 18.16 -14.55 9.08
N LYS A 135 17.05 -14.74 8.37
CA LYS A 135 16.95 -15.38 7.05
C LYS A 135 16.16 -14.51 6.10
N THR A 136 16.35 -14.73 4.79
CA THR A 136 15.61 -14.08 3.72
C THR A 136 14.31 -14.82 3.34
N ASN A 137 14.16 -16.10 3.70
CA ASN A 137 12.92 -16.85 3.57
C ASN A 137 12.06 -16.66 4.83
N ILE A 138 10.96 -15.93 4.70
CA ILE A 138 10.08 -15.50 5.80
C ILE A 138 8.68 -16.00 5.51
N THR A 139 8.03 -16.60 6.48
CA THR A 139 6.65 -17.11 6.34
C THR A 139 5.64 -16.06 6.75
N VAL A 140 4.51 -15.98 6.04
CA VAL A 140 3.42 -15.02 6.28
C VAL A 140 2.10 -15.78 6.43
N ASN A 141 1.32 -15.45 7.47
CA ASN A 141 -0.05 -15.97 7.65
C ASN A 141 -1.05 -14.82 7.45
N ILE A 142 -2.02 -15.02 6.53
CA ILE A 142 -3.06 -14.06 6.17
C ILE A 142 -4.48 -14.58 6.43
N GLN A 143 -4.63 -15.71 7.13
CA GLN A 143 -5.92 -16.40 7.31
C GLN A 143 -6.96 -15.59 8.10
N ALA A 144 -6.52 -14.61 8.91
CA ALA A 144 -7.41 -13.75 9.68
C ALA A 144 -8.04 -12.61 8.84
N LEU A 145 -7.65 -12.48 7.57
CA LEU A 145 -8.18 -11.50 6.63
C LEU A 145 -9.44 -12.04 5.91
N THR A 146 -10.29 -11.14 5.40
CA THR A 146 -11.36 -11.53 4.47
C THR A 146 -10.78 -12.05 3.15
N ASN A 147 -11.56 -12.79 2.35
CA ASN A 147 -11.10 -13.32 1.07
C ASN A 147 -10.59 -12.22 0.12
N GLU A 148 -11.26 -11.06 0.10
CA GLU A 148 -10.85 -9.89 -0.67
C GLU A 148 -9.50 -9.34 -0.18
N GLN A 149 -9.36 -9.15 1.12
CA GLN A 149 -8.12 -8.66 1.73
C GLN A 149 -6.97 -9.67 1.56
N GLN A 150 -7.26 -10.99 1.60
CA GLN A 150 -6.25 -12.02 1.33
C GLN A 150 -5.71 -11.93 -0.10
N GLN A 151 -6.57 -11.62 -1.09
CA GLN A 151 -6.09 -11.46 -2.47
C GLN A 151 -5.17 -10.24 -2.57
N ILE A 152 -5.55 -9.10 -2.03
CA ILE A 152 -4.73 -7.88 -2.02
C ILE A 152 -3.42 -8.09 -1.26
N ALA A 153 -3.45 -8.84 -0.15
CA ALA A 153 -2.24 -9.19 0.60
C ALA A 153 -1.29 -10.10 -0.19
N LYS A 154 -1.83 -11.06 -0.97
CA LYS A 154 -1.01 -11.88 -1.88
C LYS A 154 -0.31 -11.03 -2.91
N ASP A 155 -1.03 -10.08 -3.51
CA ASP A 155 -0.49 -9.19 -4.53
C ASP A 155 0.62 -8.28 -3.95
N ALA A 156 0.43 -7.73 -2.75
CA ALA A 156 1.48 -6.96 -2.05
C ALA A 156 2.72 -7.81 -1.72
N ILE A 157 2.52 -9.06 -1.27
CA ILE A 157 3.60 -10.02 -1.01
C ILE A 157 4.34 -10.36 -2.31
N GLU A 158 3.63 -10.58 -3.41
CA GLU A 158 4.23 -10.86 -4.71
C GLU A 158 5.07 -9.70 -5.22
N GLN A 159 4.60 -8.44 -5.05
CA GLN A 159 5.39 -7.26 -5.39
C GLN A 159 6.74 -7.22 -4.65
N ILE A 160 6.74 -7.55 -3.35
CA ILE A 160 7.98 -7.60 -2.56
C ILE A 160 8.87 -8.77 -3.01
N ASN A 161 8.30 -9.93 -3.30
CA ASN A 161 9.05 -11.09 -3.80
C ASN A 161 9.72 -10.82 -5.15
N ASN A 162 9.06 -10.04 -6.02
CA ASN A 162 9.59 -9.65 -7.33
C ASN A 162 10.82 -8.70 -7.24
N LEU A 163 11.14 -8.18 -6.05
CA LEU A 163 12.40 -7.49 -5.80
C LEU A 163 13.59 -8.46 -5.72
N HIS A 164 13.36 -9.77 -5.57
CA HIS A 164 14.38 -10.82 -5.44
C HIS A 164 15.42 -10.59 -4.33
N ILE A 165 15.05 -9.82 -3.29
CA ILE A 165 15.90 -9.54 -2.12
C ILE A 165 15.57 -10.49 -0.98
N ILE A 166 14.28 -10.73 -0.77
CA ILE A 166 13.71 -11.64 0.24
C ILE A 166 12.63 -12.48 -0.42
N ASN A 167 12.20 -13.54 0.25
CA ASN A 167 11.12 -14.41 -0.19
C ASN A 167 10.09 -14.58 0.93
N LEU A 168 8.89 -14.04 0.73
CA LEU A 168 7.75 -14.15 1.60
C LEU A 168 6.87 -15.31 1.15
N THR A 169 6.74 -16.36 1.97
CA THR A 169 5.93 -17.55 1.66
C THR A 169 4.68 -17.59 2.51
N ILE A 170 3.51 -17.63 1.87
CA ILE A 170 2.22 -17.71 2.56
C ILE A 170 2.00 -19.11 3.11
N ILE A 171 1.67 -19.21 4.40
CA ILE A 171 1.34 -20.46 5.09
C ILE A 171 0.08 -20.29 5.96
N THR A 172 -0.56 -21.40 6.29
CA THR A 172 -1.79 -21.42 7.11
C THR A 172 -1.55 -21.72 8.59
N LYS A 173 -0.30 -21.98 8.98
CA LYS A 173 0.13 -22.30 10.35
C LYS A 173 0.79 -21.11 11.02
N LYS A 174 1.41 -21.30 12.19
CA LYS A 174 2.24 -20.30 12.85
C LYS A 174 3.33 -19.83 11.89
N ALA A 175 3.34 -18.55 11.59
CA ALA A 175 4.24 -17.89 10.66
C ALA A 175 5.17 -16.91 11.38
N ASN A 176 6.20 -16.44 10.67
CA ASN A 176 7.06 -15.36 11.12
C ASN A 176 6.29 -14.04 11.19
N ILE A 177 5.51 -13.71 10.14
CA ILE A 177 4.65 -12.55 10.07
C ILE A 177 3.19 -13.02 10.08
N THR A 178 2.34 -12.40 10.89
CA THR A 178 0.89 -12.63 10.88
C THR A 178 0.20 -11.33 10.54
N ILE A 179 -0.67 -11.33 9.51
CA ILE A 179 -1.50 -10.18 9.16
C ILE A 179 -2.91 -10.44 9.66
N THR A 180 -3.39 -9.53 10.50
CA THR A 180 -4.72 -9.56 11.12
C THR A 180 -5.51 -8.31 10.77
N GLN A 181 -6.74 -8.23 11.22
CA GLN A 181 -7.59 -7.05 11.05
C GLN A 181 -8.37 -6.74 12.32
N THR A 182 -8.73 -5.48 12.49
CA THR A 182 -9.59 -5.02 13.58
C THR A 182 -10.70 -4.12 13.05
N ASN A 183 -11.87 -4.20 13.70
CA ASN A 183 -13.00 -3.29 13.46
C ASN A 183 -13.11 -2.22 14.58
N LYS A 184 -12.14 -2.16 15.50
CA LYS A 184 -12.05 -1.06 16.45
C LYS A 184 -11.72 0.21 15.70
N ASP A 185 -12.39 1.29 16.07
CA ASP A 185 -12.10 2.59 15.46
C ASP A 185 -10.72 3.10 15.89
N GLY A 186 -10.00 3.67 14.93
CA GLY A 186 -8.64 4.16 15.12
C GLY A 186 -8.28 5.19 14.06
N THR A 187 -7.19 5.90 14.25
CA THR A 187 -6.64 6.88 13.30
C THR A 187 -5.61 6.26 12.36
N ALA A 188 -4.84 5.28 12.85
CA ALA A 188 -3.87 4.56 12.05
C ALA A 188 -4.57 3.61 11.06
N LEU A 189 -4.03 3.49 9.84
CA LEU A 189 -4.54 2.57 8.80
C LEU A 189 -4.22 1.12 9.16
N ALA A 190 -3.04 0.91 9.73
CA ALA A 190 -2.55 -0.35 10.24
C ALA A 190 -1.43 -0.10 11.25
N GLU A 191 -0.98 -1.15 11.93
CA GLU A 191 0.10 -1.09 12.90
C GLU A 191 0.93 -2.38 12.85
N THR A 192 2.27 -2.25 12.90
CA THR A 192 3.20 -3.38 12.94
C THR A 192 3.91 -3.47 14.29
N THR A 193 3.74 -4.60 14.98
CA THR A 193 4.45 -4.97 16.20
C THR A 193 5.52 -6.02 15.91
N LEU A 194 6.73 -5.84 16.46
CA LEU A 194 7.85 -6.78 16.34
C LEU A 194 8.21 -7.37 17.72
N GLU A 195 8.58 -8.65 17.72
CA GLU A 195 9.21 -9.31 18.87
C GLU A 195 10.62 -9.78 18.44
N SER A 196 11.59 -9.66 19.35
CA SER A 196 12.99 -10.05 19.12
C SER A 196 13.33 -11.35 19.80
N THR A 197 14.22 -12.16 19.19
CA THR A 197 14.84 -13.32 19.84
C THR A 197 15.75 -12.93 21.02
N GLY A 198 16.22 -11.68 21.05
CA GLY A 198 17.28 -11.22 21.94
C GLY A 198 18.69 -11.43 21.40
N ASP A 199 18.84 -12.06 20.23
CA ASP A 199 20.11 -12.19 19.52
C ASP A 199 20.37 -10.98 18.63
N GLU A 200 21.64 -10.77 18.25
CA GLU A 200 22.06 -9.67 17.37
C GLU A 200 22.85 -10.19 16.16
N TYR A 201 22.77 -9.44 15.06
CA TYR A 201 23.58 -9.64 13.87
C TYR A 201 24.08 -8.31 13.35
N LYS A 202 25.40 -8.11 13.32
CA LYS A 202 26.04 -6.87 12.83
C LYS A 202 25.47 -5.59 13.48
N GLY A 203 25.10 -5.65 14.80
CA GLY A 203 24.52 -4.53 15.55
C GLY A 203 23.01 -4.32 15.38
N LEU A 204 22.32 -5.28 14.76
CA LEU A 204 20.87 -5.29 14.64
C LEU A 204 20.27 -6.46 15.44
N ASN A 205 19.15 -6.21 16.14
CA ASN A 205 18.38 -7.25 16.80
C ASN A 205 17.74 -8.20 15.78
N ILE A 206 17.73 -9.50 16.10
CA ILE A 206 17.04 -10.50 15.28
C ILE A 206 15.57 -10.53 15.62
N THR A 207 14.71 -10.33 14.61
CA THR A 207 13.26 -10.45 14.73
C THR A 207 12.87 -11.93 14.88
N GLU A 208 12.00 -12.23 15.85
CA GLU A 208 11.40 -13.55 16.06
C GLU A 208 10.02 -13.65 15.42
N THR A 209 9.14 -12.68 15.69
CA THR A 209 7.80 -12.59 15.12
C THR A 209 7.44 -11.14 14.78
N ALA A 210 6.50 -10.99 13.85
CA ALA A 210 5.86 -9.73 13.55
C ALA A 210 4.35 -9.93 13.45
N THR A 211 3.59 -8.94 13.92
CA THR A 211 2.14 -8.89 13.74
C THR A 211 1.78 -7.57 13.07
N ILE A 212 1.02 -7.65 11.98
CA ILE A 212 0.42 -6.50 11.28
C ILE A 212 -1.08 -6.54 11.57
N GLU A 213 -1.63 -5.48 12.14
CA GLU A 213 -3.07 -5.33 12.38
C GLU A 213 -3.64 -4.23 11.49
N LEU A 214 -4.52 -4.58 10.56
CA LEU A 214 -5.21 -3.66 9.66
C LEU A 214 -6.43 -3.05 10.36
N CYS A 215 -6.58 -1.73 10.35
CA CYS A 215 -7.73 -1.03 10.91
C CYS A 215 -8.77 -0.76 9.83
N ASN A 216 -9.77 -1.64 9.70
CA ASN A 216 -10.81 -1.54 8.67
C ASN A 216 -11.56 -0.19 8.66
N PRO A 217 -11.99 0.40 9.80
CA PRO A 217 -12.65 1.70 9.79
C PRO A 217 -11.75 2.82 9.24
N ALA A 218 -10.46 2.83 9.61
CA ALA A 218 -9.52 3.85 9.13
C ALA A 218 -9.21 3.67 7.64
N LEU A 219 -9.01 2.43 7.17
CA LEU A 219 -8.80 2.10 5.76
C LEU A 219 -10.00 2.57 4.91
N ASN A 220 -11.23 2.24 5.32
CA ASN A 220 -12.44 2.64 4.61
C ASN A 220 -12.59 4.17 4.52
N ARG A 221 -12.31 4.90 5.61
CA ARG A 221 -12.35 6.37 5.61
C ARG A 221 -11.32 6.99 4.66
N ASN A 222 -10.14 6.40 4.57
CA ASN A 222 -9.02 6.94 3.79
C ASN A 222 -8.96 6.41 2.36
N ALA A 223 -9.70 5.37 2.03
CA ALA A 223 -9.74 4.76 0.69
C ALA A 223 -10.31 5.69 -0.39
N LYS A 224 -11.20 6.61 -0.01
CA LYS A 224 -11.78 7.63 -0.90
C LYS A 224 -12.21 7.08 -2.27
N GLY A 225 -12.85 5.90 -2.24
CA GLY A 225 -13.36 5.21 -3.44
C GLY A 225 -12.38 4.29 -4.15
N ASN A 226 -11.15 4.11 -3.63
CA ASN A 226 -10.21 3.09 -4.13
C ASN A 226 -9.63 2.29 -2.96
N TYR A 227 -10.45 1.42 -2.40
CA TYR A 227 -10.09 0.61 -1.24
C TYR A 227 -8.95 -0.37 -1.52
N GLU A 228 -8.98 -1.05 -2.66
CA GLU A 228 -7.97 -2.03 -3.04
C GLU A 228 -6.57 -1.40 -3.11
N LEU A 229 -6.44 -0.27 -3.82
CA LEU A 229 -5.18 0.45 -3.93
C LEU A 229 -4.67 0.93 -2.56
N LYS A 230 -5.58 1.47 -1.72
CA LYS A 230 -5.19 1.94 -0.38
C LYS A 230 -4.78 0.80 0.53
N LEU A 231 -5.48 -0.32 0.47
CA LEU A 231 -5.15 -1.51 1.24
C LEU A 231 -3.83 -2.13 0.76
N ASN A 232 -3.60 -2.24 -0.56
CA ASN A 232 -2.33 -2.72 -1.11
C ASN A 232 -1.16 -1.86 -0.63
N GLN A 233 -1.28 -0.52 -0.75
CA GLN A 233 -0.27 0.42 -0.24
C GLN A 233 -0.02 0.22 1.27
N SER A 234 -1.08 0.12 2.07
CA SER A 234 -0.95 -0.01 3.52
C SER A 234 -0.31 -1.35 3.91
N ILE A 235 -0.67 -2.46 3.26
CA ILE A 235 -0.04 -3.76 3.51
C ILE A 235 1.44 -3.72 3.11
N THR A 236 1.79 -3.13 1.96
CA THR A 236 3.19 -3.00 1.51
C THR A 236 4.00 -2.14 2.48
N HIS A 237 3.42 -1.05 3.01
CA HIS A 237 4.00 -0.20 4.05
C HIS A 237 4.28 -1.00 5.34
N GLU A 238 3.28 -1.70 5.85
CA GLU A 238 3.43 -2.47 7.10
C GLU A 238 4.38 -3.66 6.95
N LEU A 239 4.40 -4.30 5.78
CA LEU A 239 5.42 -5.30 5.46
C LEU A 239 6.82 -4.68 5.49
N GLY A 240 7.01 -3.44 5.02
CA GLY A 240 8.25 -2.70 5.18
C GLY A 240 8.68 -2.60 6.65
N HIS A 241 7.75 -2.25 7.55
CA HIS A 241 8.00 -2.24 8.99
C HIS A 241 8.34 -3.62 9.54
N ALA A 242 7.60 -4.64 9.15
CA ALA A 242 7.85 -6.03 9.56
C ALA A 242 9.21 -6.55 9.06
N LEU A 243 9.71 -6.00 7.96
CA LEU A 243 11.01 -6.31 7.36
C LEU A 243 12.16 -5.45 7.89
N GLY A 244 11.90 -4.49 8.77
CA GLY A 244 12.94 -3.70 9.44
C GLY A 244 13.13 -2.28 8.89
N LEU A 245 12.17 -1.73 8.15
CA LEU A 245 12.20 -0.34 7.69
C LEU A 245 11.49 0.59 8.69
N VAL A 246 11.89 1.87 8.73
CA VAL A 246 11.18 2.94 9.43
C VAL A 246 10.56 3.90 8.43
N HIS A 247 9.76 4.84 8.92
CA HIS A 247 9.21 5.90 8.07
C HIS A 247 10.33 6.72 7.43
N THR A 248 10.08 7.15 6.18
CA THR A 248 10.91 8.13 5.47
C THR A 248 10.21 9.48 5.39
N THR A 249 10.99 10.55 5.33
CA THR A 249 10.50 11.92 5.06
C THR A 249 10.98 12.45 3.71
N ASN A 250 11.68 11.62 2.94
CA ASN A 250 12.33 12.04 1.69
C ASN A 250 11.31 12.47 0.63
N ASN A 251 10.18 11.76 0.53
CA ASN A 251 9.10 12.08 -0.40
C ASN A 251 7.77 11.66 0.22
N GLU A 252 6.75 12.53 0.10
CA GLU A 252 5.41 12.28 0.64
C GLU A 252 4.69 11.09 0.00
N THR A 253 5.09 10.70 -1.22
CA THR A 253 4.50 9.57 -1.95
C THR A 253 5.29 8.28 -1.83
N ASN A 254 6.43 8.25 -1.13
CA ASN A 254 7.14 7.02 -0.85
C ASN A 254 6.27 6.09 0.01
N ILE A 255 6.35 4.77 -0.27
CA ILE A 255 5.56 3.78 0.45
C ILE A 255 5.78 3.88 1.96
N MET A 256 7.03 4.08 2.40
CA MET A 256 7.36 4.22 3.83
C MET A 256 7.12 5.63 4.39
N ASN A 257 6.44 6.53 3.68
CA ASN A 257 6.02 7.80 4.27
C ASN A 257 4.85 7.59 5.24
N ALA A 258 4.91 8.21 6.44
CA ALA A 258 3.89 8.03 7.48
C ALA A 258 2.49 8.48 7.05
N ALA A 259 2.38 9.47 6.15
CA ALA A 259 1.11 9.95 5.63
C ALA A 259 0.50 9.00 4.59
N GLN A 260 1.28 8.08 4.04
CA GLN A 260 0.86 7.10 3.04
C GLN A 260 0.07 7.74 1.87
N HIS A 261 0.55 8.86 1.34
CA HIS A 261 -0.04 9.47 0.16
C HIS A 261 0.19 8.58 -1.08
N ILE A 262 -0.87 8.36 -1.86
CA ILE A 262 -0.77 7.55 -3.08
C ILE A 262 -0.15 8.39 -4.19
N ASP A 263 0.91 7.87 -4.81
CA ASP A 263 1.46 8.44 -6.05
C ASP A 263 0.67 7.96 -7.27
N TYR A 264 -0.38 8.69 -7.61
CA TYR A 264 -1.22 8.38 -8.78
C TYR A 264 -0.50 8.52 -10.13
N ASN A 265 0.75 9.04 -10.15
CA ASN A 265 1.56 9.10 -11.37
C ASN A 265 2.48 7.89 -11.53
N ASN A 266 2.61 7.08 -10.48
CA ASN A 266 3.53 5.95 -10.43
C ASN A 266 2.79 4.68 -9.95
N LEU A 267 1.61 4.41 -10.53
CA LEU A 267 0.89 3.17 -10.30
C LEU A 267 1.36 2.12 -11.31
N ILE A 268 1.50 0.89 -10.86
CA ILE A 268 1.69 -0.27 -11.75
C ILE A 268 0.39 -0.50 -12.51
N ASP A 269 -0.74 -0.50 -11.79
CA ASP A 269 -2.09 -0.63 -12.34
C ASP A 269 -3.12 0.10 -11.44
N SER A 270 -4.39 -0.25 -11.58
CA SER A 270 -5.48 0.38 -10.81
C SER A 270 -5.51 0.00 -9.33
N THR A 271 -4.75 -1.01 -8.92
CA THR A 271 -4.81 -1.60 -7.57
C THR A 271 -3.44 -1.68 -6.90
N HIS A 272 -2.34 -1.36 -7.61
CA HIS A 272 -0.98 -1.48 -7.12
C HIS A 272 -0.20 -0.18 -7.27
N VAL A 273 0.45 0.25 -6.17
CA VAL A 273 1.47 1.30 -6.19
C VAL A 273 2.83 0.67 -6.51
N ALA A 274 3.66 1.38 -7.28
CA ALA A 274 5.04 0.94 -7.49
C ALA A 274 5.85 1.08 -6.20
N ILE A 275 6.66 0.07 -5.88
CA ILE A 275 7.62 0.15 -4.78
C ILE A 275 8.72 1.13 -5.18
N ASP A 276 8.96 2.14 -4.35
CA ASP A 276 9.94 3.19 -4.61
C ASP A 276 11.38 2.71 -4.36
N GLN A 277 12.34 3.44 -4.95
CA GLN A 277 13.75 3.08 -4.89
C GLN A 277 14.33 3.13 -3.47
N ASP A 278 13.82 3.99 -2.59
CA ASP A 278 14.25 4.07 -1.20
C ASP A 278 13.90 2.78 -0.44
N TYR A 279 12.69 2.27 -0.65
CA TYR A 279 12.25 0.98 -0.11
C TYR A 279 13.16 -0.17 -0.58
N ILE A 280 13.44 -0.22 -1.90
CA ILE A 280 14.29 -1.25 -2.52
C ILE A 280 15.71 -1.19 -1.94
N ASN A 281 16.32 -0.01 -1.89
CA ASN A 281 17.66 0.18 -1.36
C ASN A 281 17.75 -0.19 0.12
N SER A 282 16.73 0.13 0.90
CA SER A 282 16.65 -0.18 2.33
C SER A 282 16.58 -1.68 2.58
N LEU A 283 15.78 -2.43 1.82
CA LEU A 283 15.76 -3.88 1.89
C LEU A 283 17.09 -4.49 1.42
N ALA A 284 17.64 -3.99 0.30
CA ALA A 284 18.87 -4.54 -0.28
C ALA A 284 20.06 -4.41 0.66
N ILE A 285 20.23 -3.26 1.34
CA ILE A 285 21.32 -3.09 2.31
C ILE A 285 21.10 -3.91 3.57
N LEU A 286 19.83 -4.05 4.01
CA LEU A 286 19.49 -4.78 5.23
C LEU A 286 19.68 -6.30 5.09
N TYR A 287 19.39 -6.86 3.90
CA TYR A 287 19.42 -8.30 3.62
C TYR A 287 20.58 -8.74 2.70
N GLN A 288 21.57 -7.88 2.51
CA GLN A 288 22.80 -8.31 1.82
C GLN A 288 23.52 -9.42 2.60
N ASN A 289 24.12 -10.35 1.90
CA ASN A 289 24.92 -11.45 2.43
C ASN A 289 26.36 -11.02 2.76
#